data_5a8ea941c0e2956d199625d951448bcb
#
_entry.id   5a8ea941c0e2956d199625d951448bcb
#
_cell.length_a   1.000
_cell.length_b   1.000
_cell.length_c   1.000
_cell.angle_alpha   90.00
_cell.angle_beta   90.00
_cell.angle_gamma   90.00
#
_symmetry.space_group_name_H-M   'P 1'
#
loop_
_entity.id
_entity.type
_entity.pdbx_description
1 polymer ?
#
loop_
_entity_poly.entity_id
_entity_poly.type
_entity_poly.pdbx_seq_one_letter_code
_entity_poly.pdbx_strand_id
1 'polypeptide(L)'
;MSEFISDANFNELVVDTTLDNRNDEGPMTLENFTKLMVQFYELGWMRGSGGAMGCISGKELMISPSALQKERIREQDVFVYNISEKTEVQRPPNKRITVSSCSVLFSLIMKETGSECVIHTHSKSANLITQLIKTDSFEISHQEYIKGIYDPFSGKTLKYSDTLSIPIIDNMPSESQLLEPIRGVLDNHPQAIAVLVRNHGLFVWGPTWESTKIMTECIDYLLELSIDMLKNNIPLVNEGAFEKEDNLSEKLRTLMFSDMAPV
;
A
#
# COMPACT_ATOMS: atom_id res chain seq x y z
N MET A 1 -19.27 4.50 24.09
CA MET A 1 -18.27 3.63 23.41
C MET A 1 -18.71 3.20 22.01
N SER A 2 -19.80 3.75 21.52
CA SER A 2 -20.33 3.58 20.14
C SER A 2 -20.01 4.78 19.22
N GLU A 3 -19.24 5.74 19.71
CA GLU A 3 -19.02 7.02 18.97
C GLU A 3 -17.86 7.00 17.99
N PHE A 4 -16.96 6.01 18.04
CA PHE A 4 -15.76 5.99 17.18
C PHE A 4 -16.00 5.58 15.72
N ILE A 5 -17.16 5.03 15.40
CA ILE A 5 -17.51 4.68 14.00
C ILE A 5 -18.62 5.60 13.46
N SER A 6 -19.29 6.37 14.32
CA SER A 6 -20.41 7.25 13.90
C SER A 6 -19.97 8.40 12.98
N ASP A 7 -18.69 8.80 13.03
CA ASP A 7 -18.17 9.91 12.22
C ASP A 7 -17.43 9.47 10.95
N ALA A 8 -17.16 8.17 10.77
CA ALA A 8 -16.77 7.65 9.48
C ALA A 8 -17.98 7.72 8.54
N ASN A 9 -18.00 8.69 7.67
CA ASN A 9 -19.08 8.95 6.72
C ASN A 9 -19.15 7.80 5.69
N PHE A 10 -19.73 6.65 6.07
CA PHE A 10 -20.01 5.54 5.16
C PHE A 10 -20.94 5.90 3.98
N ASN A 11 -21.53 7.11 4.01
CA ASN A 11 -22.49 7.54 3.01
C ASN A 11 -21.93 7.74 1.60
N GLU A 12 -20.60 7.77 1.43
CA GLU A 12 -19.95 8.15 0.17
C GLU A 12 -18.92 7.13 -0.34
N LEU A 13 -18.86 5.91 0.24
CA LEU A 13 -18.10 4.82 -0.36
C LEU A 13 -18.87 4.31 -1.58
N VAL A 14 -18.58 4.88 -2.74
CA VAL A 14 -19.02 4.36 -4.03
C VAL A 14 -17.99 3.36 -4.49
N VAL A 15 -18.34 2.07 -4.45
CA VAL A 15 -17.51 1.01 -5.03
C VAL A 15 -17.76 1.01 -6.53
N ASP A 16 -16.79 1.43 -7.31
CA ASP A 16 -16.81 1.24 -8.77
C ASP A 16 -16.43 -0.22 -9.08
N THR A 17 -17.42 -1.03 -9.40
CA THR A 17 -17.24 -2.46 -9.70
C THR A 17 -16.78 -2.73 -11.14
N THR A 18 -16.40 -1.71 -11.90
CA THR A 18 -16.04 -1.86 -13.33
C THR A 18 -14.54 -2.10 -13.58
N LEU A 19 -13.71 -2.16 -12.55
CA LEU A 19 -12.28 -2.45 -12.70
C LEU A 19 -12.07 -3.92 -13.09
N ASP A 20 -11.48 -4.10 -14.26
CA ASP A 20 -11.15 -5.39 -14.89
C ASP A 20 -10.11 -6.16 -14.03
N ASN A 21 -10.58 -7.14 -13.26
CA ASN A 21 -9.75 -7.97 -12.37
C ASN A 21 -8.89 -8.93 -13.19
N ARG A 22 -7.63 -8.60 -13.42
CA ARG A 22 -6.68 -9.44 -14.17
C ARG A 22 -5.89 -10.43 -13.31
N ASN A 23 -5.99 -10.37 -11.98
CA ASN A 23 -5.44 -11.36 -11.07
C ASN A 23 -6.60 -12.01 -10.32
N ASP A 24 -7.13 -13.09 -10.86
CA ASP A 24 -8.43 -13.66 -10.55
C ASP A 24 -8.39 -14.59 -9.31
N GLU A 25 -7.91 -14.08 -8.16
CA GLU A 25 -8.11 -14.79 -6.88
C GLU A 25 -9.49 -14.52 -6.26
N GLY A 26 -10.28 -13.65 -6.89
CA GLY A 26 -11.63 -13.30 -6.47
C GLY A 26 -11.66 -12.33 -5.27
N PRO A 27 -12.84 -12.06 -4.71
CA PRO A 27 -13.01 -11.11 -3.61
C PRO A 27 -12.27 -11.60 -2.35
N MET A 28 -11.79 -10.65 -1.53
CA MET A 28 -11.16 -10.96 -0.24
C MET A 28 -12.09 -11.82 0.62
N THR A 29 -11.56 -12.91 1.13
CA THR A 29 -12.23 -13.77 2.12
C THR A 29 -11.59 -13.58 3.50
N LEU A 30 -12.32 -13.95 4.58
CA LEU A 30 -11.76 -13.92 5.93
C LEU A 30 -10.53 -14.83 6.08
N GLU A 31 -10.54 -15.96 5.38
CA GLU A 31 -9.42 -16.90 5.33
C GLU A 31 -8.19 -16.23 4.70
N ASN A 32 -8.33 -15.62 3.51
CA ASN A 32 -7.22 -14.93 2.83
C ASN A 32 -6.75 -13.71 3.63
N PHE A 33 -7.68 -12.95 4.22
CA PHE A 33 -7.37 -11.82 5.08
C PHE A 33 -6.45 -12.23 6.25
N THR A 34 -6.81 -13.30 6.96
CA THR A 34 -6.00 -13.77 8.09
C THR A 34 -4.68 -14.38 7.64
N LYS A 35 -4.64 -15.12 6.53
CA LYS A 35 -3.39 -15.64 5.95
C LYS A 35 -2.41 -14.52 5.59
N LEU A 36 -2.90 -13.43 4.98
CA LEU A 36 -2.07 -12.27 4.66
C LEU A 36 -1.53 -11.61 5.93
N MET A 37 -2.33 -11.46 6.98
CA MET A 37 -1.88 -10.89 8.24
C MET A 37 -0.75 -11.71 8.87
N VAL A 38 -0.84 -13.04 8.81
CA VAL A 38 0.21 -13.95 9.27
C VAL A 38 1.46 -13.80 8.40
N GLN A 39 1.31 -13.78 7.06
CA GLN A 39 2.42 -13.55 6.13
C GLN A 39 3.14 -12.23 6.41
N PHE A 40 2.40 -11.14 6.64
CA PHE A 40 2.99 -9.83 6.95
C PHE A 40 3.71 -9.82 8.29
N TYR A 41 3.25 -10.60 9.27
CA TYR A 41 4.00 -10.83 10.50
C TYR A 41 5.32 -11.56 10.22
N GLU A 42 5.30 -12.63 9.42
CA GLU A 42 6.50 -13.41 9.05
C GLU A 42 7.52 -12.58 8.27
N LEU A 43 7.06 -11.68 7.40
CA LEU A 43 7.91 -10.70 6.71
C LEU A 43 8.49 -9.63 7.66
N GLY A 44 8.05 -9.61 8.91
CA GLY A 44 8.52 -8.65 9.92
C GLY A 44 7.85 -7.29 9.85
N TRP A 45 6.79 -7.14 9.07
CA TRP A 45 6.06 -5.88 8.89
C TRP A 45 5.08 -5.58 10.01
N MET A 46 4.59 -6.61 10.71
CA MET A 46 3.55 -6.51 11.72
C MET A 46 3.97 -7.17 13.04
N ARG A 47 5.20 -6.94 13.48
CA ARG A 47 5.76 -7.52 14.70
C ARG A 47 5.05 -6.99 15.95
N GLY A 48 5.03 -7.82 16.99
CA GLY A 48 4.31 -7.52 18.22
C GLY A 48 2.80 -7.47 17.95
N SER A 49 2.19 -6.30 18.10
CA SER A 49 0.78 -6.07 17.75
C SER A 49 0.62 -4.93 16.73
N GLY A 50 1.75 -4.47 16.16
CA GLY A 50 1.76 -3.37 15.20
C GLY A 50 1.24 -3.76 13.83
N GLY A 51 1.06 -2.76 12.98
CA GLY A 51 0.52 -2.92 11.63
C GLY A 51 -0.96 -3.28 11.60
N ALA A 52 -1.59 -3.05 10.46
CA ALA A 52 -3.01 -3.29 10.28
C ALA A 52 -3.36 -3.41 8.79
N MET A 53 -4.51 -4.00 8.48
CA MET A 53 -5.08 -4.04 7.14
C MET A 53 -6.58 -3.76 7.21
N GLY A 54 -7.07 -3.01 6.22
CA GLY A 54 -8.48 -2.86 5.91
C GLY A 54 -8.72 -3.22 4.46
N CYS A 55 -9.80 -3.94 4.16
CA CYS A 55 -10.12 -4.36 2.81
C CYS A 55 -11.63 -4.40 2.59
N ILE A 56 -12.08 -3.84 1.46
CA ILE A 56 -13.45 -3.93 0.99
C ILE A 56 -13.58 -5.21 0.15
N SER A 57 -14.65 -5.96 0.38
CA SER A 57 -15.02 -7.14 -0.39
C SER A 57 -16.52 -7.09 -0.66
N GLY A 58 -16.90 -6.70 -1.86
CA GLY A 58 -18.29 -6.44 -2.21
C GLY A 58 -18.91 -5.34 -1.34
N LYS A 59 -19.85 -5.72 -0.46
CA LYS A 59 -20.52 -4.76 0.46
C LYS A 59 -19.90 -4.75 1.87
N GLU A 60 -18.86 -5.51 2.09
CA GLU A 60 -18.27 -5.69 3.41
C GLU A 60 -16.90 -5.00 3.50
N LEU A 61 -16.66 -4.32 4.61
CA LEU A 61 -15.37 -3.78 4.99
C LEU A 61 -14.80 -4.66 6.12
N MET A 62 -13.71 -5.34 5.84
CA MET A 62 -12.95 -6.13 6.80
C MET A 62 -11.83 -5.27 7.39
N ILE A 63 -11.68 -5.26 8.71
CA ILE A 63 -10.63 -4.52 9.40
C ILE A 63 -9.97 -5.41 10.43
N SER A 64 -8.65 -5.40 10.45
CA SER A 64 -7.86 -6.14 11.44
C SER A 64 -8.07 -5.60 12.86
N PRO A 65 -7.97 -6.49 13.88
CA PRO A 65 -8.05 -6.09 15.27
C PRO A 65 -6.83 -5.30 15.73
N SER A 66 -7.04 -4.44 16.73
CA SER A 66 -5.97 -3.78 17.49
C SER A 66 -5.41 -4.73 18.57
N ALA A 67 -4.14 -4.50 18.95
CA ALA A 67 -3.48 -5.15 20.08
C ALA A 67 -3.48 -6.69 20.06
N LEU A 68 -3.74 -7.31 18.91
CA LEU A 68 -3.64 -8.75 18.69
C LEU A 68 -2.35 -9.07 17.94
N GLN A 69 -1.62 -10.09 18.39
CA GLN A 69 -0.46 -10.63 17.69
C GLN A 69 -0.92 -11.27 16.37
N LYS A 70 -0.39 -10.79 15.26
CA LYS A 70 -0.91 -11.10 13.90
C LYS A 70 -0.71 -12.57 13.51
N GLU A 71 0.32 -13.24 14.04
CA GLU A 71 0.56 -14.67 13.85
C GLU A 71 -0.50 -15.57 14.53
N ARG A 72 -1.37 -14.99 15.37
CA ARG A 72 -2.45 -15.70 16.08
C ARG A 72 -3.84 -15.31 15.63
N ILE A 73 -3.93 -14.44 14.64
CA ILE A 73 -5.24 -13.97 14.15
C ILE A 73 -6.05 -15.13 13.57
N ARG A 74 -7.34 -15.13 13.84
CA ARG A 74 -8.31 -16.08 13.29
C ARG A 74 -9.42 -15.32 12.59
N GLU A 75 -10.16 -15.95 11.71
CA GLU A 75 -11.27 -15.33 10.99
C GLU A 75 -12.27 -14.64 11.94
N GLN A 76 -12.59 -15.27 13.06
CA GLN A 76 -13.49 -14.71 14.08
C GLN A 76 -12.94 -13.46 14.81
N ASP A 77 -11.67 -13.15 14.65
CA ASP A 77 -11.02 -11.98 15.27
C ASP A 77 -11.06 -10.75 14.35
N VAL A 78 -11.49 -10.91 13.09
CA VAL A 78 -11.63 -9.83 12.13
C VAL A 78 -12.94 -9.07 12.37
N PHE A 79 -12.90 -7.74 12.32
CA PHE A 79 -14.10 -6.92 12.32
C PHE A 79 -14.65 -6.83 10.90
N VAL A 80 -15.95 -7.04 10.73
CA VAL A 80 -16.63 -6.94 9.45
C VAL A 80 -17.82 -6.01 9.58
N TYR A 81 -17.91 -5.05 8.69
CA TYR A 81 -18.97 -4.05 8.62
C TYR A 81 -19.67 -4.11 7.27
N ASN A 82 -20.98 -4.09 7.25
CA ASN A 82 -21.74 -3.87 6.01
C ASN A 82 -21.75 -2.37 5.69
N ILE A 83 -21.11 -1.99 4.59
CA ILE A 83 -20.96 -0.58 4.18
C ILE A 83 -22.32 0.04 3.84
N SER A 84 -23.17 -0.69 3.10
CA SER A 84 -24.47 -0.20 2.63
C SER A 84 -25.47 -0.01 3.77
N GLU A 85 -25.48 -0.95 4.72
CA GLU A 85 -26.40 -0.94 5.86
C GLU A 85 -25.85 -0.19 7.08
N LYS A 86 -24.54 0.13 7.06
CA LYS A 86 -23.80 0.76 8.18
C LYS A 86 -23.92 -0.05 9.48
N THR A 87 -23.89 -1.36 9.36
CA THR A 87 -24.03 -2.28 10.48
C THR A 87 -22.77 -3.09 10.69
N GLU A 88 -22.50 -3.43 11.94
CA GLU A 88 -21.45 -4.40 12.27
C GLU A 88 -21.99 -5.81 12.03
N VAL A 89 -21.35 -6.54 11.12
CA VAL A 89 -21.71 -7.93 10.77
C VAL A 89 -21.00 -8.92 11.67
N GLN A 90 -19.72 -8.66 11.97
CA GLN A 90 -18.89 -9.53 12.81
C GLN A 90 -17.98 -8.71 13.71
N ARG A 91 -17.85 -9.15 14.94
CA ARG A 91 -16.80 -8.71 15.88
C ARG A 91 -16.21 -9.89 16.65
N PRO A 92 -14.97 -9.75 17.13
CA PRO A 92 -14.33 -10.78 17.94
C PRO A 92 -15.19 -11.18 19.17
N PRO A 93 -15.28 -12.49 19.48
CA PRO A 93 -15.98 -12.96 20.69
C PRO A 93 -15.37 -12.41 21.98
N ASN A 94 -14.07 -12.18 22.00
CA ASN A 94 -13.39 -11.53 23.11
C ASN A 94 -13.61 -10.01 23.07
N LYS A 95 -14.49 -9.51 23.92
CA LYS A 95 -14.85 -8.07 24.01
C LYS A 95 -13.69 -7.12 24.35
N ARG A 96 -12.53 -7.65 24.76
CA ARG A 96 -11.32 -6.84 25.01
C ARG A 96 -10.58 -6.50 23.72
N ILE A 97 -10.84 -7.24 22.64
CA ILE A 97 -10.30 -6.95 21.31
C ILE A 97 -11.10 -5.80 20.73
N THR A 98 -10.41 -4.75 20.30
CA THR A 98 -11.00 -3.59 19.64
C THR A 98 -10.57 -3.55 18.18
N VAL A 99 -11.30 -2.81 17.35
CA VAL A 99 -10.90 -2.56 15.98
C VAL A 99 -9.57 -1.77 15.95
N SER A 100 -8.79 -1.93 14.90
CA SER A 100 -7.53 -1.19 14.73
C SER A 100 -7.74 0.32 14.89
N SER A 101 -6.83 0.98 15.60
CA SER A 101 -6.78 2.46 15.71
C SER A 101 -6.59 3.14 14.34
N CYS A 102 -6.06 2.41 13.35
CA CYS A 102 -5.92 2.88 11.98
C CYS A 102 -7.23 2.86 11.17
N SER A 103 -8.33 2.32 11.71
CA SER A 103 -9.60 2.17 10.99
C SER A 103 -10.13 3.50 10.41
N VAL A 104 -9.99 4.60 11.15
CA VAL A 104 -10.38 5.94 10.70
C VAL A 104 -9.51 6.44 9.53
N LEU A 105 -8.21 6.10 9.53
CA LEU A 105 -7.28 6.43 8.44
C LEU A 105 -7.60 5.61 7.19
N PHE A 106 -7.92 4.33 7.37
CA PHE A 106 -8.34 3.46 6.25
C PHE A 106 -9.61 3.98 5.61
N SER A 107 -10.61 4.34 6.41
CA SER A 107 -11.86 4.91 5.90
C SER A 107 -11.63 6.22 5.15
N LEU A 108 -10.75 7.11 5.65
CA LEU A 108 -10.36 8.33 4.94
C LEU A 108 -9.72 8.01 3.59
N ILE A 109 -8.68 7.17 3.58
CA ILE A 109 -7.94 6.83 2.36
C ILE A 109 -8.89 6.19 1.33
N MET A 110 -9.63 5.16 1.72
CA MET A 110 -10.56 4.46 0.83
C MET A 110 -11.61 5.41 0.24
N LYS A 111 -12.15 6.30 1.05
CA LYS A 111 -13.15 7.28 0.61
C LYS A 111 -12.60 8.27 -0.41
N GLU A 112 -11.45 8.85 -0.13
CA GLU A 112 -10.87 9.92 -0.97
C GLU A 112 -10.20 9.37 -2.25
N THR A 113 -9.72 8.12 -2.23
CA THR A 113 -9.00 7.52 -3.37
C THR A 113 -9.80 6.49 -4.16
N GLY A 114 -10.93 6.01 -3.63
CA GLY A 114 -11.66 4.89 -4.20
C GLY A 114 -10.95 3.54 -4.06
N SER A 115 -9.90 3.45 -3.26
CA SER A 115 -9.15 2.21 -3.05
C SER A 115 -9.96 1.22 -2.22
N GLU A 116 -9.85 -0.08 -2.55
CA GLU A 116 -10.55 -1.14 -1.83
C GLU A 116 -9.69 -1.78 -0.73
N CYS A 117 -8.40 -1.57 -0.74
CA CYS A 117 -7.51 -2.12 0.28
C CYS A 117 -6.49 -1.08 0.76
N VAL A 118 -6.24 -1.09 2.07
CA VAL A 118 -5.16 -0.32 2.72
C VAL A 118 -4.38 -1.25 3.63
N ILE A 119 -3.05 -1.26 3.46
CA ILE A 119 -2.12 -2.01 4.30
C ILE A 119 -1.23 -1.02 5.04
N HIS A 120 -1.15 -1.15 6.35
CA HIS A 120 -0.24 -0.38 7.21
C HIS A 120 0.81 -1.31 7.82
N THR A 121 2.07 -1.01 7.57
CA THR A 121 3.20 -1.80 8.06
C THR A 121 4.12 -1.00 8.98
N HIS A 122 4.73 -1.68 9.95
CA HIS A 122 5.83 -1.19 10.76
C HIS A 122 7.16 -1.80 10.28
N SER A 123 7.35 -1.88 8.97
CA SER A 123 8.56 -2.43 8.38
C SER A 123 9.79 -1.66 8.87
N LYS A 124 10.88 -2.40 9.13
CA LYS A 124 12.14 -1.81 9.55
C LYS A 124 12.72 -0.91 8.47
N SER A 125 12.55 -1.28 7.20
CA SER A 125 13.03 -0.51 6.06
C SER A 125 12.29 0.81 5.94
N ALA A 126 10.94 0.80 6.08
CA ALA A 126 10.13 2.02 6.10
C ALA A 126 10.50 2.95 7.25
N ASN A 127 10.74 2.41 8.44
CA ASN A 127 11.18 3.22 9.58
C ASN A 127 12.56 3.84 9.32
N LEU A 128 13.55 3.05 8.90
CA LEU A 128 14.94 3.50 8.78
C LEU A 128 15.13 4.50 7.63
N ILE A 129 14.49 4.28 6.47
CA ILE A 129 14.64 5.18 5.33
C ILE A 129 14.21 6.61 5.66
N THR A 130 13.12 6.76 6.47
CA THR A 130 12.64 8.10 6.88
C THR A 130 13.59 8.83 7.85
N GLN A 131 14.54 8.11 8.44
CA GLN A 131 15.59 8.70 9.28
C GLN A 131 16.81 9.12 8.45
N LEU A 132 17.06 8.43 7.34
CA LEU A 132 18.15 8.72 6.42
C LEU A 132 17.80 9.88 5.49
N ILE A 133 16.59 9.91 4.95
CA ILE A 133 16.08 10.95 4.05
C ILE A 133 15.50 12.10 4.86
N LYS A 134 15.95 13.34 4.56
CA LYS A 134 15.55 14.55 5.28
C LYS A 134 14.51 15.39 4.53
N THR A 135 14.22 15.05 3.28
CA THR A 135 13.18 15.67 2.45
C THR A 135 11.79 15.16 2.84
N ASP A 136 10.75 15.79 2.34
CA ASP A 136 9.36 15.42 2.59
C ASP A 136 8.83 14.39 1.57
N SER A 137 9.73 13.80 0.76
CA SER A 137 9.46 12.69 -0.14
C SER A 137 10.62 11.72 -0.20
N PHE A 138 10.31 10.45 -0.38
CA PHE A 138 11.23 9.40 -0.80
C PHE A 138 11.12 9.26 -2.32
N GLU A 139 12.25 9.25 -3.03
CA GLU A 139 12.28 9.10 -4.48
C GLU A 139 13.32 8.07 -4.88
N ILE A 140 12.94 7.19 -5.83
CA ILE A 140 13.81 6.20 -6.43
C ILE A 140 13.42 5.97 -7.90
N SER A 141 14.41 5.74 -8.76
CA SER A 141 14.19 5.45 -10.17
C SER A 141 15.05 4.29 -10.67
N HIS A 142 14.71 3.79 -11.87
CA HIS A 142 15.53 2.77 -12.57
C HIS A 142 15.69 1.46 -11.80
N GLN A 143 14.61 1.02 -11.15
CA GLN A 143 14.57 -0.23 -10.42
C GLN A 143 13.43 -1.12 -10.96
N GLU A 144 13.72 -2.41 -11.13
CA GLU A 144 12.76 -3.36 -11.70
C GLU A 144 11.44 -3.44 -10.92
N TYR A 145 11.51 -3.34 -9.58
CA TYR A 145 10.33 -3.43 -8.71
C TYR A 145 9.40 -2.21 -8.80
N ILE A 146 9.81 -1.12 -9.48
CA ILE A 146 8.90 -0.01 -9.81
C ILE A 146 7.76 -0.48 -10.73
N LYS A 147 7.98 -1.51 -11.55
CA LYS A 147 6.95 -2.10 -12.41
C LYS A 147 5.77 -2.74 -11.64
N GLY A 148 5.92 -3.02 -10.36
CA GLY A 148 4.84 -3.50 -9.50
C GLY A 148 3.97 -2.39 -8.91
N ILE A 149 4.27 -1.12 -9.20
CA ILE A 149 3.56 0.04 -8.66
C ILE A 149 2.47 0.47 -9.64
N TYR A 150 1.23 0.47 -9.16
CA TYR A 150 0.07 0.95 -9.91
C TYR A 150 0.04 2.49 -9.93
N ASP A 151 -0.22 3.06 -11.09
CA ASP A 151 -0.46 4.49 -11.27
C ASP A 151 -1.97 4.74 -11.41
N PRO A 152 -2.60 5.42 -10.45
CA PRO A 152 -4.05 5.63 -10.45
C PRO A 152 -4.56 6.51 -11.61
N PHE A 153 -3.68 7.32 -12.22
CA PHE A 153 -4.09 8.17 -13.34
C PHE A 153 -4.11 7.44 -14.67
N SER A 154 -3.12 6.60 -14.93
CA SER A 154 -3.04 5.84 -16.17
C SER A 154 -3.81 4.51 -16.12
N GLY A 155 -4.13 4.02 -14.93
CA GLY A 155 -4.69 2.69 -14.72
C GLY A 155 -3.73 1.55 -15.06
N LYS A 156 -2.41 1.83 -15.11
CA LYS A 156 -1.35 0.88 -15.47
C LYS A 156 -0.27 0.88 -14.40
N THR A 157 0.67 -0.05 -14.50
CA THR A 157 1.87 -0.03 -13.67
C THR A 157 2.92 0.94 -14.24
N LEU A 158 3.74 1.49 -13.35
CA LEU A 158 4.89 2.32 -13.72
C LEU A 158 5.91 1.49 -14.53
N LYS A 159 6.76 2.19 -15.28
CA LYS A 159 7.91 1.59 -15.95
C LYS A 159 9.09 1.55 -14.98
N TYR A 160 10.05 0.65 -15.21
CA TYR A 160 11.26 0.59 -14.39
C TYR A 160 12.06 1.92 -14.38
N SER A 161 11.97 2.69 -15.46
CA SER A 161 12.62 3.99 -15.66
C SER A 161 11.91 5.16 -14.99
N ASP A 162 10.64 4.99 -14.62
CA ASP A 162 9.89 6.05 -13.98
C ASP A 162 10.45 6.32 -12.56
N THR A 163 10.20 7.50 -12.04
CA THR A 163 10.53 7.82 -10.65
C THR A 163 9.33 7.54 -9.77
N LEU A 164 9.49 6.60 -8.83
CA LEU A 164 8.55 6.43 -7.73
C LEU A 164 8.81 7.52 -6.69
N SER A 165 7.79 8.30 -6.37
CA SER A 165 7.82 9.30 -5.29
C SER A 165 6.77 8.96 -4.25
N ILE A 166 7.18 8.87 -2.97
CA ILE A 166 6.30 8.59 -1.83
C ILE A 166 6.44 9.74 -0.83
N PRO A 167 5.34 10.48 -0.54
CA PRO A 167 5.34 11.52 0.47
C PRO A 167 5.73 11.00 1.86
N ILE A 168 6.41 11.83 2.65
CA ILE A 168 6.80 11.54 4.03
C ILE A 168 6.14 12.56 4.95
N ILE A 169 5.41 12.10 5.95
CA ILE A 169 4.80 12.94 6.99
C ILE A 169 5.43 12.67 8.35
N ASP A 170 5.31 13.63 9.25
CA ASP A 170 5.76 13.46 10.62
C ASP A 170 4.85 12.50 11.39
N ASN A 171 5.45 11.75 12.32
CA ASN A 171 4.70 10.88 13.22
C ASN A 171 3.95 11.69 14.27
N MET A 172 2.86 11.13 14.77
CA MET A 172 2.01 11.72 15.81
C MET A 172 1.89 10.77 17.01
N PRO A 173 1.57 11.30 18.22
CA PRO A 173 1.41 10.47 19.42
C PRO A 173 0.31 9.42 19.34
N SER A 174 -0.67 9.58 18.44
CA SER A 174 -1.74 8.60 18.18
C SER A 174 -2.11 8.60 16.70
N GLU A 175 -2.59 7.45 16.20
CA GLU A 175 -2.99 7.27 14.80
C GLU A 175 -4.09 8.24 14.39
N SER A 176 -5.05 8.55 15.27
CA SER A 176 -6.11 9.51 14.97
C SER A 176 -5.61 10.92 14.64
N GLN A 177 -4.45 11.31 15.16
CA GLN A 177 -3.82 12.58 14.86
C GLN A 177 -3.13 12.62 13.49
N LEU A 178 -2.96 11.46 12.84
CA LEU A 178 -2.46 11.38 11.45
C LEU A 178 -3.55 11.70 10.42
N LEU A 179 -4.82 11.88 10.81
CA LEU A 179 -5.92 12.18 9.88
C LEU A 179 -5.62 13.41 9.01
N GLU A 180 -5.31 14.54 9.63
CA GLU A 180 -5.04 15.77 8.89
C GLU A 180 -3.75 15.70 8.06
N PRO A 181 -2.61 15.19 8.58
CA PRO A 181 -1.44 14.95 7.75
C PRO A 181 -1.71 14.05 6.52
N ILE A 182 -2.43 12.94 6.68
CA ILE A 182 -2.78 12.05 5.56
C ILE A 182 -3.73 12.75 4.59
N ARG A 183 -4.74 13.48 5.07
CA ARG A 183 -5.61 14.29 4.21
C ARG A 183 -4.79 15.27 3.38
N GLY A 184 -3.84 15.97 3.99
CA GLY A 184 -2.93 16.88 3.29
C GLY A 184 -2.12 16.17 2.19
N VAL A 185 -1.71 14.91 2.41
CA VAL A 185 -1.07 14.10 1.35
C VAL A 185 -2.04 13.83 0.21
N LEU A 186 -3.25 13.37 0.50
CA LEU A 186 -4.25 13.04 -0.52
C LEU A 186 -4.64 14.27 -1.36
N ASP A 187 -4.76 15.44 -0.72
CA ASP A 187 -5.10 16.69 -1.39
C ASP A 187 -3.97 17.21 -2.30
N ASN A 188 -2.71 17.13 -1.83
CA ASN A 188 -1.57 17.70 -2.54
C ASN A 188 -0.85 16.72 -3.48
N HIS A 189 -1.05 15.41 -3.28
CA HIS A 189 -0.43 14.34 -4.06
C HIS A 189 -1.49 13.32 -4.51
N PRO A 190 -2.45 13.71 -5.38
CA PRO A 190 -3.55 12.83 -5.79
C PRO A 190 -3.09 11.56 -6.52
N GLN A 191 -1.84 11.51 -6.98
CA GLN A 191 -1.21 10.33 -7.57
C GLN A 191 -0.59 9.38 -6.52
N ALA A 192 -0.52 9.79 -5.25
CA ALA A 192 0.08 8.96 -4.22
C ALA A 192 -0.68 7.65 -4.03
N ILE A 193 0.05 6.56 -3.92
CA ILE A 193 -0.43 5.21 -3.59
C ILE A 193 0.09 4.74 -2.24
N ALA A 194 0.91 5.55 -1.61
CA ALA A 194 1.51 5.26 -0.31
C ALA A 194 1.90 6.56 0.40
N VAL A 195 2.07 6.47 1.71
CA VAL A 195 2.67 7.52 2.55
C VAL A 195 3.58 6.89 3.60
N LEU A 196 4.77 7.43 3.73
CA LEU A 196 5.71 7.09 4.79
C LEU A 196 5.46 8.00 6.02
N VAL A 197 5.48 7.41 7.20
CA VAL A 197 5.40 8.14 8.48
C VAL A 197 6.76 8.04 9.18
N ARG A 198 7.37 9.19 9.51
CA ARG A 198 8.73 9.25 10.10
C ARG A 198 8.84 8.42 11.35
N ASN A 199 9.91 7.61 11.44
CA ASN A 199 10.21 6.74 12.58
C ASN A 199 9.06 5.77 12.95
N HIS A 200 8.16 5.46 12.01
CA HIS A 200 6.98 4.65 12.27
C HIS A 200 6.87 3.51 11.23
N GLY A 201 6.40 3.83 10.05
CA GLY A 201 6.11 2.83 9.03
C GLY A 201 5.52 3.41 7.76
N LEU A 202 4.70 2.63 7.10
CA LEU A 202 4.18 2.86 5.75
C LEU A 202 2.70 2.54 5.69
N PHE A 203 1.92 3.37 5.00
CA PHE A 203 0.57 3.06 4.51
C PHE A 203 0.64 2.92 3.00
N VAL A 204 0.04 1.86 2.46
CA VAL A 204 -0.10 1.60 1.01
C VAL A 204 -1.56 1.32 0.71
N TRP A 205 -2.07 1.84 -0.39
CA TRP A 205 -3.45 1.62 -0.80
C TRP A 205 -3.54 1.36 -2.31
N GLY A 206 -4.59 0.67 -2.72
CA GLY A 206 -4.78 0.31 -4.11
C GLY A 206 -6.18 -0.17 -4.44
N PRO A 207 -6.46 -0.34 -5.74
CA PRO A 207 -7.80 -0.68 -6.23
C PRO A 207 -8.28 -2.08 -5.85
N THR A 208 -7.35 -3.02 -5.60
CA THR A 208 -7.66 -4.38 -5.14
C THR A 208 -6.68 -4.79 -4.04
N TRP A 209 -7.01 -5.81 -3.28
CA TRP A 209 -6.13 -6.34 -2.24
C TRP A 209 -4.85 -6.94 -2.82
N GLU A 210 -4.93 -7.61 -3.97
CA GLU A 210 -3.77 -8.20 -4.68
C GLU A 210 -2.80 -7.10 -5.11
N SER A 211 -3.34 -6.06 -5.77
CA SER A 211 -2.54 -4.92 -6.21
C SER A 211 -1.88 -4.22 -5.02
N THR A 212 -2.62 -4.02 -3.93
CA THR A 212 -2.09 -3.38 -2.72
C THR A 212 -1.00 -4.23 -2.07
N LYS A 213 -1.18 -5.56 -2.02
CA LYS A 213 -0.16 -6.50 -1.53
C LYS A 213 1.10 -6.42 -2.38
N ILE A 214 0.97 -6.52 -3.71
CA ILE A 214 2.11 -6.44 -4.65
C ILE A 214 2.85 -5.12 -4.45
N MET A 215 2.15 -3.98 -4.42
CA MET A 215 2.77 -2.68 -4.19
C MET A 215 3.48 -2.60 -2.85
N THR A 216 2.90 -3.16 -1.79
CA THR A 216 3.52 -3.16 -0.46
C THR A 216 4.84 -3.92 -0.47
N GLU A 217 4.88 -5.09 -1.09
CA GLU A 217 6.10 -5.90 -1.25
C GLU A 217 7.15 -5.18 -2.10
N CYS A 218 6.74 -4.60 -3.22
CA CYS A 218 7.64 -3.85 -4.10
C CYS A 218 8.22 -2.61 -3.40
N ILE A 219 7.40 -1.85 -2.68
CA ILE A 219 7.85 -0.67 -1.94
C ILE A 219 8.81 -1.10 -0.83
N ASP A 220 8.48 -2.10 -0.02
CA ASP A 220 9.38 -2.54 1.06
C ASP A 220 10.75 -2.99 0.52
N TYR A 221 10.78 -3.75 -0.59
CA TYR A 221 12.02 -4.10 -1.28
C TYR A 221 12.81 -2.86 -1.73
N LEU A 222 12.13 -1.88 -2.35
CA LEU A 222 12.77 -0.64 -2.81
C LEU A 222 13.33 0.19 -1.65
N LEU A 223 12.63 0.22 -0.51
CA LEU A 223 13.12 0.91 0.70
C LEU A 223 14.36 0.20 1.29
N GLU A 224 14.36 -1.14 1.33
CA GLU A 224 15.50 -1.94 1.79
C GLU A 224 16.71 -1.73 0.87
N LEU A 225 16.51 -1.85 -0.44
CA LEU A 225 17.54 -1.58 -1.45
C LEU A 225 18.10 -0.16 -1.33
N SER A 226 17.22 0.83 -1.15
CA SER A 226 17.64 2.23 -1.00
C SER A 226 18.54 2.47 0.20
N ILE A 227 18.31 1.79 1.31
CA ILE A 227 19.16 1.86 2.48
C ILE A 227 20.58 1.37 2.15
N ASP A 228 20.68 0.27 1.40
CA ASP A 228 21.99 -0.27 0.99
C ASP A 228 22.63 0.58 -0.11
N MET A 229 21.86 1.16 -1.03
CA MET A 229 22.36 2.14 -2.01
C MET A 229 22.98 3.35 -1.30
N LEU A 230 22.27 3.94 -0.33
CA LEU A 230 22.76 5.10 0.43
C LEU A 230 24.04 4.79 1.21
N LYS A 231 24.14 3.59 1.84
CA LYS A 231 25.37 3.15 2.53
C LYS A 231 26.57 3.05 1.58
N ASN A 232 26.33 2.74 0.32
CA ASN A 232 27.35 2.59 -0.70
C ASN A 232 27.52 3.85 -1.57
N ASN A 233 26.90 4.99 -1.20
CA ASN A 233 26.92 6.25 -1.94
C ASN A 233 26.41 6.11 -3.39
N ILE A 234 25.44 5.22 -3.62
CA ILE A 234 24.76 5.06 -4.90
C ILE A 234 23.54 5.99 -4.90
N PRO A 235 23.39 6.88 -5.91
CA PRO A 235 22.23 7.76 -5.98
C PRO A 235 20.93 6.97 -6.19
N LEU A 236 19.86 7.38 -5.52
CA LEU A 236 18.55 6.72 -5.64
C LEU A 236 17.84 7.09 -6.95
N VAL A 237 18.07 8.30 -7.46
CA VAL A 237 17.50 8.78 -8.72
C VAL A 237 18.64 8.97 -9.70
N ASN A 238 18.54 8.38 -10.87
CA ASN A 238 19.49 8.53 -11.95
C ASN A 238 19.04 9.65 -12.89
N GLU A 239 19.67 10.79 -12.80
CA GLU A 239 19.52 11.87 -13.77
C GLU A 239 20.46 11.59 -14.96
N GLY A 240 19.96 11.09 -16.08
CA GLY A 240 20.67 11.10 -17.35
C GLY A 240 21.28 9.79 -17.88
N ALA A 241 20.80 8.63 -17.46
CA ALA A 241 21.26 7.34 -18.03
C ALA A 241 20.63 6.97 -19.40
N PHE A 242 19.74 7.79 -19.97
CA PHE A 242 18.75 7.38 -20.97
C PHE A 242 18.99 7.80 -22.44
N GLU A 243 20.01 8.54 -22.78
CA GLU A 243 20.33 8.73 -24.21
C GLU A 243 20.83 7.45 -24.93
N LYS A 244 20.99 6.32 -24.19
CA LYS A 244 21.49 5.07 -24.76
C LYS A 244 20.41 4.03 -25.15
N GLU A 245 19.19 4.12 -24.63
CA GLU A 245 18.17 3.08 -24.89
C GLU A 245 17.55 3.12 -26.28
N ASP A 246 17.35 4.28 -26.87
CA ASP A 246 16.83 4.38 -28.24
C ASP A 246 17.77 3.71 -29.26
N ASN A 247 19.06 3.75 -29.00
CA ASN A 247 20.07 3.14 -29.86
C ASN A 247 20.15 1.60 -29.70
N LEU A 248 19.78 1.04 -28.55
CA LEU A 248 19.82 -0.41 -28.31
C LEU A 248 18.59 -1.12 -28.89
N SER A 249 17.39 -0.51 -28.74
CA SER A 249 16.15 -1.04 -29.33
C SER A 249 16.21 -1.03 -30.85
N GLU A 250 16.84 -0.03 -31.44
CA GLU A 250 17.07 0.05 -32.90
C GLU A 250 18.11 -0.99 -33.38
N LYS A 251 19.19 -1.19 -32.62
CA LYS A 251 20.18 -2.24 -32.86
C LYS A 251 19.60 -3.63 -32.73
N LEU A 252 18.77 -3.90 -31.72
CA LEU A 252 18.10 -5.19 -31.54
C LEU A 252 17.08 -5.44 -32.66
N ARG A 253 16.32 -4.42 -33.09
CA ARG A 253 15.46 -4.54 -34.28
C ARG A 253 16.27 -4.86 -35.53
N THR A 254 17.38 -4.18 -35.77
CA THR A 254 18.26 -4.43 -36.90
C THR A 254 18.85 -5.84 -36.86
N LEU A 255 19.28 -6.34 -35.71
CA LEU A 255 19.77 -7.71 -35.53
C LEU A 255 18.68 -8.79 -35.71
N MET A 256 17.47 -8.56 -35.22
CA MET A 256 16.37 -9.53 -35.33
C MET A 256 15.78 -9.63 -36.74
N PHE A 257 15.93 -8.60 -37.56
CA PHE A 257 15.37 -8.56 -38.93
C PHE A 257 16.42 -8.59 -40.04
N SER A 258 17.72 -8.54 -39.77
CA SER A 258 18.80 -8.64 -40.74
C SER A 258 18.93 -10.05 -41.33
N ASP A 259 18.46 -11.10 -40.66
CA ASP A 259 18.54 -12.48 -41.10
C ASP A 259 17.28 -12.98 -41.81
N MET A 260 16.30 -12.11 -42.06
CA MET A 260 15.09 -12.40 -42.83
C MET A 260 15.21 -11.80 -44.25
N ALA A 261 16.21 -12.22 -45.02
CA ALA A 261 16.22 -11.95 -46.45
C ALA A 261 15.16 -12.80 -47.14
N PRO A 262 14.39 -12.26 -48.08
CA PRO A 262 13.37 -13.05 -48.80
C PRO A 262 14.04 -14.09 -49.69
N VAL A 263 13.53 -15.34 -49.59
CA VAL A 263 13.80 -16.41 -50.52
C VAL A 263 12.95 -16.23 -51.77
#